data_c470aa0b52cd6dca40bc12491ac3f173
#
_entry.id   c470aa0b52cd6dca40bc12491ac3f173
#
_cell.length_a   1.000
_cell.length_b   1.000
_cell.length_c   1.000
_cell.angle_alpha   90.00
_cell.angle_beta   90.00
_cell.angle_gamma   90.00
#
_symmetry.space_group_name_H-M   'P 1'
#
loop_
_entity.id
_entity.type
_entity.pdbx_description
1 polymer ?
#
loop_
_entity_poly.entity_id
_entity_poly.type
_entity_poly.pdbx_seq_one_letter_code
_entity_poly.pdbx_strand_id
1 'polypeptide(L)'
;MATFISLVSFTDQGIRNVKHSPARFEAFRAMAEKGGVTVKAVYYTVGTCDIVTIVEGPDDTVTAALLKVGTLGNVRSQTMRAFSLEEMR
;
A
#
# COMPACT_ATOMS: atom_id res chain seq x y z
N MET A 1 6.51 -15.47 4.37
CA MET A 1 6.09 -14.54 3.33
C MET A 1 6.83 -13.22 3.49
N ALA A 2 7.09 -12.55 2.38
CA ALA A 2 7.81 -11.29 2.43
C ALA A 2 6.92 -10.17 2.92
N THR A 3 7.51 -9.27 3.71
CA THR A 3 6.82 -8.09 4.24
C THR A 3 7.31 -6.85 3.52
N PHE A 4 6.39 -5.96 3.21
CA PHE A 4 6.69 -4.70 2.54
C PHE A 4 6.02 -3.56 3.27
N ILE A 5 6.71 -2.42 3.34
CA ILE A 5 6.16 -1.19 3.87
C ILE A 5 6.07 -0.20 2.72
N SER A 6 4.87 0.33 2.49
CA SER A 6 4.63 1.31 1.44
C SER A 6 4.35 2.67 2.07
N LEU A 7 5.09 3.67 1.61
CA LEU A 7 4.85 5.06 1.94
C LEU A 7 4.10 5.66 0.75
N VAL A 8 2.86 6.04 0.98
CA VAL A 8 1.94 6.42 -0.10
C VAL A 8 1.63 7.90 0.00
N SER A 9 1.68 8.58 -1.12
CA SER A 9 1.35 10.00 -1.21
C SER A 9 0.22 10.20 -2.22
N PHE A 10 -0.71 11.10 -1.91
CA PHE A 10 -1.76 11.46 -2.86
C PHE A 10 -1.17 12.29 -3.99
N THR A 11 -1.67 12.03 -5.20
CA THR A 11 -1.46 12.94 -6.33
C THR A 11 -2.45 14.10 -6.20
N ASP A 12 -2.35 15.09 -7.10
CA ASP A 12 -3.34 16.17 -7.14
C ASP A 12 -4.76 15.63 -7.30
N GLN A 13 -4.92 14.63 -8.16
CA GLN A 13 -6.20 13.96 -8.34
C GLN A 13 -6.66 13.28 -7.06
N GLY A 14 -5.75 12.57 -6.39
CA GLY A 14 -6.07 11.83 -5.18
C GLY A 14 -6.47 12.73 -4.03
N ILE A 15 -5.78 13.85 -3.85
CA ILE A 15 -6.10 14.74 -2.73
C ILE A 15 -7.43 15.46 -2.96
N ARG A 16 -7.76 15.78 -4.21
CA ARG A 16 -9.05 16.37 -4.51
C ARG A 16 -10.21 15.44 -4.20
N ASN A 17 -9.96 14.13 -4.25
CA ASN A 17 -10.97 13.10 -4.00
C ASN A 17 -10.72 12.35 -2.69
N VAL A 18 -10.07 12.99 -1.73
CA VAL A 18 -9.60 12.33 -0.51
C VAL A 18 -10.74 11.73 0.32
N LYS A 19 -11.93 12.31 0.27
CA LYS A 19 -13.07 11.78 1.02
C LYS A 19 -13.46 10.37 0.58
N HIS A 20 -13.07 9.97 -0.63
CA HIS A 20 -13.33 8.62 -1.14
C HIS A 20 -12.19 7.64 -0.84
N SER A 21 -11.10 8.12 -0.23
CA SER A 21 -9.91 7.30 0.01
C SER A 21 -10.20 6.05 0.85
N PRO A 22 -10.95 6.13 1.96
CA PRO A 22 -11.22 4.91 2.73
C PRO A 22 -11.92 3.83 1.91
N ALA A 23 -12.89 4.21 1.07
CA ALA A 23 -13.58 3.24 0.21
C ALA A 23 -12.65 2.66 -0.84
N ARG A 24 -11.79 3.50 -1.43
CA ARG A 24 -10.77 3.03 -2.40
C ARG A 24 -9.81 2.05 -1.73
N PHE A 25 -9.42 2.33 -0.49
CA PHE A 25 -8.50 1.44 0.22
C PHE A 25 -9.16 0.09 0.53
N GLU A 26 -10.43 0.09 0.91
CA GLU A 26 -11.15 -1.17 1.14
C GLU A 26 -11.22 -2.00 -0.14
N ALA A 27 -11.43 -1.35 -1.30
CA ALA A 27 -11.43 -2.03 -2.59
C ALA A 27 -10.04 -2.62 -2.89
N PHE A 28 -8.98 -1.88 -2.60
CA PHE A 28 -7.61 -2.35 -2.76
C PHE A 28 -7.35 -3.57 -1.87
N ARG A 29 -7.76 -3.49 -0.60
CA ARG A 29 -7.58 -4.60 0.34
C ARG A 29 -8.25 -5.86 -0.19
N ALA A 30 -9.49 -5.75 -0.63
CA ALA A 30 -10.24 -6.91 -1.13
C ALA A 30 -9.55 -7.52 -2.36
N MET A 31 -9.10 -6.67 -3.28
CA MET A 31 -8.37 -7.12 -4.48
C MET A 31 -7.07 -7.81 -4.10
N ALA A 32 -6.31 -7.20 -3.20
CA ALA A 32 -5.01 -7.72 -2.78
C ALA A 32 -5.15 -9.07 -2.09
N GLU A 33 -6.12 -9.21 -1.19
CA GLU A 33 -6.34 -10.45 -0.46
C GLU A 33 -6.75 -11.58 -1.39
N LYS A 34 -7.55 -11.27 -2.39
CA LYS A 34 -7.91 -12.25 -3.42
C LYS A 34 -6.68 -12.76 -4.17
N GLY A 35 -5.70 -11.90 -4.37
CA GLY A 35 -4.47 -12.24 -5.09
C GLY A 35 -3.40 -12.87 -4.21
N GLY A 36 -3.65 -13.05 -2.93
CA GLY A 36 -2.68 -13.66 -2.02
C GLY A 36 -1.82 -12.66 -1.25
N VAL A 37 -2.18 -11.39 -1.24
CA VAL A 37 -1.48 -10.36 -0.48
C VAL A 37 -2.32 -10.01 0.74
N THR A 38 -1.72 -10.09 1.93
CA THR A 38 -2.39 -9.74 3.18
C THR A 38 -2.02 -8.32 3.57
N VAL A 39 -3.02 -7.48 3.81
CA VAL A 39 -2.79 -6.13 4.32
C VAL A 39 -2.77 -6.21 5.85
N LYS A 40 -1.59 -6.04 6.44
CA LYS A 40 -1.39 -6.18 7.87
C LYS A 40 -1.80 -4.93 8.65
N ALA A 41 -1.56 -3.77 8.07
CA ALA A 41 -1.84 -2.52 8.75
C ALA A 41 -1.94 -1.39 7.73
N VAL A 42 -2.75 -0.39 8.05
CA VAL A 42 -2.82 0.83 7.28
C VAL A 42 -3.04 2.00 8.24
N TYR A 43 -2.32 3.09 7.99
CA TYR A 43 -2.45 4.31 8.78
C TYR A 43 -2.45 5.50 7.85
N TYR A 44 -3.35 6.46 8.10
CA TYR A 44 -3.26 7.78 7.47
C TYR A 44 -2.33 8.63 8.31
N THR A 45 -1.44 9.35 7.65
CA THR A 45 -0.39 10.12 8.33
C THR A 45 -0.43 11.58 7.91
N VAL A 46 0.19 12.42 8.74
CA VAL A 46 0.40 13.82 8.44
C VAL A 46 1.91 14.04 8.44
N GLY A 47 2.46 14.46 7.30
CA GLY A 47 3.90 14.61 7.16
C GLY A 47 4.35 14.41 5.72
N THR A 48 5.50 13.77 5.55
CA THR A 48 6.11 13.59 4.22
C THR A 48 5.34 12.60 3.36
N CYS A 49 4.54 11.73 3.95
CA CYS A 49 3.65 10.86 3.20
C CYS A 49 2.26 10.92 3.82
N ASP A 50 1.27 10.41 3.10
CA ASP A 50 -0.13 10.52 3.49
C ASP A 50 -0.69 9.23 4.05
N ILE A 51 -0.16 8.09 3.64
CA ILE A 51 -0.60 6.78 4.11
C ILE A 51 0.63 5.90 4.29
N VAL A 52 0.64 5.11 5.37
CA VAL A 52 1.62 4.05 5.55
C VAL A 52 0.86 2.74 5.60
N THR A 53 1.26 1.79 4.76
CA THR A 53 0.63 0.47 4.77
C THR A 53 1.70 -0.62 4.84
N ILE A 54 1.36 -1.70 5.53
CA ILE A 54 2.22 -2.86 5.69
C ILE A 54 1.49 -4.06 5.09
N VAL A 55 2.13 -4.70 4.12
CA VAL A 55 1.54 -5.84 3.42
C VAL A 55 2.50 -7.03 3.43
N GLU A 56 1.96 -8.23 3.31
CA GLU A 56 2.73 -9.46 3.20
C GLU A 56 2.28 -10.24 1.98
N GLY A 57 3.24 -10.79 1.25
CA GLY A 57 2.93 -11.62 0.10
C GLY A 57 4.17 -11.90 -0.74
N PRO A 58 4.02 -12.66 -1.84
CA PRO A 58 5.11 -12.88 -2.78
C PRO A 58 5.50 -11.56 -3.46
N ASP A 59 6.79 -11.40 -3.74
CA ASP A 59 7.34 -10.17 -4.32
C ASP A 59 6.59 -9.75 -5.59
N ASP A 60 6.38 -10.67 -6.50
CA ASP A 60 5.72 -10.39 -7.78
C ASP A 60 4.26 -9.98 -7.59
N THR A 61 3.57 -10.65 -6.68
CA THR A 61 2.16 -10.38 -6.42
C THR A 61 1.98 -9.02 -5.77
N VAL A 62 2.82 -8.69 -4.79
CA VAL A 62 2.78 -7.38 -4.12
C VAL A 62 3.09 -6.27 -5.13
N THR A 63 4.13 -6.46 -5.94
CA THR A 63 4.51 -5.47 -6.94
C THR A 63 3.38 -5.24 -7.95
N ALA A 64 2.75 -6.31 -8.43
CA ALA A 64 1.65 -6.19 -9.37
C ALA A 64 0.47 -5.43 -8.77
N ALA A 65 0.13 -5.69 -7.50
CA ALA A 65 -0.96 -4.99 -6.84
C ALA A 65 -0.69 -3.50 -6.71
N LEU A 66 0.54 -3.14 -6.35
CA LEU A 66 0.93 -1.74 -6.19
C LEU A 66 0.93 -0.99 -7.52
N LEU A 67 1.42 -1.63 -8.58
CA LEU A 67 1.39 -1.03 -9.91
C LEU A 67 -0.04 -0.79 -10.38
N LYS A 68 -0.92 -1.75 -10.12
CA LYS A 68 -2.33 -1.62 -10.50
C LYS A 68 -2.97 -0.43 -9.82
N VAL A 69 -2.71 -0.24 -8.53
CA VAL A 69 -3.21 0.93 -7.79
C VAL A 69 -2.63 2.22 -8.35
N GLY A 70 -1.35 2.21 -8.70
CA GLY A 70 -0.68 3.38 -9.28
C GLY A 70 -1.33 3.82 -10.59
N THR A 71 -1.82 2.88 -11.40
CA THR A 71 -2.44 3.22 -12.68
C THR A 71 -3.75 3.98 -12.54
N LEU A 72 -4.38 3.95 -11.37
CA LEU A 72 -5.61 4.70 -11.13
C LEU A 72 -5.35 6.20 -10.97
N GLY A 73 -4.11 6.59 -10.74
CA GLY A 73 -3.71 7.99 -10.73
C GLY A 73 -3.98 8.75 -9.43
N ASN A 74 -4.47 8.08 -8.39
CA ASN A 74 -4.82 8.75 -7.13
C ASN A 74 -3.65 8.81 -6.15
N VAL A 75 -2.69 7.90 -6.28
CA VAL A 75 -1.57 7.80 -5.33
C VAL A 75 -0.27 7.49 -6.06
N ARG A 76 0.82 7.86 -5.39
CA ARG A 76 2.16 7.44 -5.74
C ARG A 76 2.73 6.76 -4.49
N SER A 77 3.48 5.70 -4.68
CA SER A 77 3.98 4.95 -3.54
C SER A 77 5.48 4.69 -3.66
N GLN A 78 6.10 4.59 -2.49
CA GLN A 78 7.48 4.15 -2.36
C GLN A 78 7.42 2.92 -1.46
N THR A 79 7.73 1.76 -2.02
CA THR A 79 7.58 0.49 -1.31
C THR A 79 8.96 -0.07 -1.00
N MET A 80 9.13 -0.51 0.24
CA MET A 80 10.39 -1.04 0.73
C MET A 80 10.18 -2.46 1.23
N ARG A 81 11.13 -3.34 0.93
CA ARG A 81 11.18 -4.65 1.52
C ARG A 81 11.53 -4.49 3.00
N ALA A 82 10.73 -5.08 3.87
CA ALA A 82 10.92 -4.97 5.31
C ALA A 82 11.32 -6.32 5.90
N PHE A 83 12.18 -6.28 6.91
CA PHE A 83 12.66 -7.45 7.63
C PHE A 83 12.39 -7.26 9.11
N SER A 84 11.88 -8.30 9.76
CA SER A 84 11.69 -8.25 11.21
C SER A 84 13.03 -8.29 11.92
N LEU A 85 13.03 -7.95 13.20
CA LEU A 85 14.23 -8.07 14.03
C LEU A 85 14.75 -9.51 14.02
N GLU A 86 13.84 -10.48 14.07
CA GLU A 86 14.22 -11.89 14.05
C GLU A 86 14.89 -12.28 12.72
N GLU A 87 14.38 -11.78 11.60
CA GLU A 87 14.97 -12.05 10.29
C GLU A 87 16.38 -11.48 10.17
N MET A 88 16.67 -10.41 10.90
CA MET A 88 17.99 -9.77 10.86
C MET A 88 19.02 -10.45 11.77
N ARG A 89 18.59 -11.37 12.61
CA ARG A 89 19.50 -12.13 13.46
C ARG A 89 20.16 -13.26 12.68
#